data_6da9b6ac0e3570b1df9a5fa0edbc27e4
#
_entry.id   6da9b6ac0e3570b1df9a5fa0edbc27e4
#
_cell.length_a   1.000
_cell.length_b   1.000
_cell.length_c   1.000
_cell.angle_alpha   90.00
_cell.angle_beta   90.00
_cell.angle_gamma   90.00
#
_symmetry.space_group_name_H-M   'P 1'
#
loop_
_entity.id
_entity.type
_entity.pdbx_description
1 polymer ?
#
loop_
_entity_poly.entity_id
_entity_poly.type
_entity_poly.pdbx_seq_one_letter_code
_entity_poly.pdbx_strand_id
1 'polypeptide(L)'
;MILGEANLDIVVNEELKAYIDPLTPEEHESLERSLLAEGCRDALVLWGNVLVDGHNRYGICQKHGLPFQTVQNPRFQSIEDVHLWMIDQHLGRRSVSDFQRGVLALRKREILAQRSVAQASTAAAPDTEPAEETVPASEPPAAERPPSREALARQAKLSGNQVALIEKIQKQAAPEVVAAVRSGIISINAAAAVSSLPEEEQREAALAGSKELKEVAKRVRDAKRKPREAPAKEPHTSSPESGTDDAAEEVVRLRRQVAVLQEENAALRKELADLRALSA
;
A
#
# COMPACT_ATOMS: atom_id res chain seq x y z
N MET A 1 30.31 8.29 -18.93
CA MET A 1 30.32 9.53 -19.68
C MET A 1 29.64 10.57 -18.80
N ILE A 2 30.47 11.37 -18.13
CA ILE A 2 30.00 12.41 -17.18
C ILE A 2 29.58 13.56 -18.08
N LEU A 3 28.28 13.72 -18.29
CA LEU A 3 27.72 14.91 -18.94
C LEU A 3 27.66 16.00 -17.87
N GLY A 4 28.53 17.01 -18.08
CA GLY A 4 28.64 18.19 -17.26
C GLY A 4 27.33 18.97 -17.21
N GLU A 5 27.18 19.67 -16.12
CA GLU A 5 26.37 20.84 -15.78
C GLU A 5 25.58 21.50 -16.95
N ALA A 6 24.60 20.81 -17.49
CA ALA A 6 23.50 21.49 -18.14
C ALA A 6 22.53 21.80 -17.00
N ASN A 7 22.23 23.08 -16.82
CA ASN A 7 21.15 23.55 -15.94
C ASN A 7 19.82 22.98 -16.49
N LEU A 8 19.60 21.69 -16.27
CA LEU A 8 18.36 21.01 -16.62
C LEU A 8 17.30 21.59 -15.70
N ASP A 9 16.38 22.31 -16.30
CA ASP A 9 15.20 22.83 -15.60
C ASP A 9 14.34 21.62 -15.21
N ILE A 10 14.64 21.05 -14.00
CA ILE A 10 14.00 19.84 -13.51
C ILE A 10 12.59 20.20 -13.07
N VAL A 11 11.62 19.56 -13.72
CA VAL A 11 10.20 19.71 -13.44
C VAL A 11 9.76 18.67 -12.40
N VAL A 12 9.18 19.13 -11.31
CA VAL A 12 8.54 18.27 -10.31
C VAL A 12 7.07 18.07 -10.70
N ASN A 13 6.69 16.84 -11.01
CA ASN A 13 5.31 16.49 -11.30
C ASN A 13 4.61 16.11 -9.99
N GLU A 14 3.54 16.83 -9.62
CA GLU A 14 2.80 16.61 -8.38
C GLU A 14 2.08 15.24 -8.35
N GLU A 15 1.67 14.69 -9.50
CA GLU A 15 1.09 13.33 -9.54
C GLU A 15 2.11 12.27 -9.18
N LEU A 16 3.35 12.41 -9.65
CA LEU A 16 4.44 11.50 -9.30
C LEU A 16 4.84 11.67 -7.83
N LYS A 17 4.89 12.91 -7.36
CA LYS A 17 5.19 13.22 -5.96
C LYS A 17 4.14 12.66 -5.00
N ALA A 18 2.88 12.55 -5.41
CA ALA A 18 1.79 12.00 -4.61
C ALA A 18 1.99 10.51 -4.25
N TYR A 19 2.82 9.76 -4.98
CA TYR A 19 3.20 8.38 -4.61
C TYR A 19 4.13 8.33 -3.40
N ILE A 20 4.80 9.44 -3.09
CA ILE A 20 5.82 9.50 -2.04
C ILE A 20 5.16 10.03 -0.78
N ASP A 21 5.26 9.27 0.31
CA ASP A 21 4.83 9.79 1.58
C ASP A 21 5.79 10.90 2.03
N PRO A 22 5.26 12.00 2.57
CA PRO A 22 6.10 13.02 3.13
C PRO A 22 6.90 12.44 4.30
N LEU A 23 8.19 12.79 4.36
CA LEU A 23 9.03 12.44 5.49
C LEU A 23 8.49 13.10 6.78
N THR A 24 8.65 12.42 7.91
CA THR A 24 8.49 13.09 9.21
C THR A 24 9.54 14.19 9.38
N PRO A 25 9.32 15.18 10.23
CA PRO A 25 10.31 16.22 10.49
C PRO A 25 11.69 15.65 10.88
N GLU A 26 11.71 14.61 11.70
CA GLU A 26 12.95 13.96 12.17
C GLU A 26 13.67 13.22 11.03
N GLU A 27 12.91 12.53 10.16
CA GLU A 27 13.47 11.87 8.97
C GLU A 27 14.01 12.89 7.98
N HIS A 28 13.31 14.02 7.79
CA HIS A 28 13.76 15.10 6.94
C HIS A 28 15.07 15.72 7.47
N GLU A 29 15.15 16.04 8.76
CA GLU A 29 16.35 16.55 9.39
C GLU A 29 17.51 15.57 9.32
N SER A 30 17.25 14.28 9.50
CA SER A 30 18.26 13.24 9.38
C SER A 30 18.83 13.15 7.97
N LEU A 31 17.95 13.19 6.95
CA LEU A 31 18.34 13.20 5.54
C LEU A 31 19.12 14.48 5.20
N GLU A 32 18.65 15.64 5.66
CA GLU A 32 19.31 16.93 5.45
C GLU A 32 20.73 16.94 6.02
N ARG A 33 20.91 16.47 7.26
CA ARG A 33 22.24 16.34 7.89
C ARG A 33 23.15 15.41 7.12
N SER A 34 22.64 14.28 6.63
CA SER A 34 23.42 13.33 5.82
C SER A 34 23.88 13.96 4.50
N LEU A 35 22.98 14.67 3.80
CA LEU A 35 23.32 15.33 2.54
C LEU A 35 24.30 16.50 2.73
N LEU A 36 24.21 17.23 3.81
CA LEU A 36 25.16 18.30 4.14
C LEU A 36 26.55 17.75 4.50
N ALA A 37 26.61 16.60 5.16
CA ALA A 37 27.89 16.00 5.58
C ALA A 37 28.60 15.26 4.44
N GLU A 38 27.84 14.57 3.58
CA GLU A 38 28.39 13.60 2.62
C GLU A 38 28.10 13.92 1.15
N GLY A 39 27.27 14.95 0.91
CA GLY A 39 26.76 15.28 -0.43
C GLY A 39 25.66 14.34 -0.90
N CYS A 40 25.11 14.62 -2.09
CA CYS A 40 24.11 13.78 -2.73
C CYS A 40 24.79 12.63 -3.48
N ARG A 41 24.96 11.48 -2.84
CA ARG A 41 25.64 10.30 -3.39
C ARG A 41 24.83 9.61 -4.47
N ASP A 42 23.53 9.45 -4.25
CA ASP A 42 22.65 8.75 -5.17
C ASP A 42 22.11 9.73 -6.21
N ALA A 43 22.25 9.38 -7.48
CA ALA A 43 21.73 10.16 -8.58
C ALA A 43 20.19 10.28 -8.52
N LEU A 44 19.69 11.41 -8.96
CA LEU A 44 18.26 11.64 -9.17
C LEU A 44 17.82 10.96 -10.46
N VAL A 45 16.68 10.25 -10.44
CA VAL A 45 16.17 9.58 -11.64
C VAL A 45 15.24 10.52 -12.38
N LEU A 46 15.51 10.73 -13.66
CA LEU A 46 14.72 11.59 -14.54
C LEU A 46 14.09 10.81 -15.70
N TRP A 47 12.99 11.34 -16.20
CA TRP A 47 12.40 11.03 -17.50
C TRP A 47 12.30 12.33 -18.30
N GLY A 48 13.18 12.51 -19.29
CA GLY A 48 13.39 13.82 -19.89
C GLY A 48 13.88 14.83 -18.86
N ASN A 49 13.07 15.85 -18.60
CA ASN A 49 13.31 16.82 -17.52
C ASN A 49 12.43 16.61 -16.28
N VAL A 50 11.56 15.58 -16.27
CA VAL A 50 10.66 15.30 -15.15
C VAL A 50 11.38 14.48 -14.08
N LEU A 51 11.33 14.92 -12.83
CA LEU A 51 11.88 14.20 -11.70
C LEU A 51 10.98 13.00 -11.35
N VAL A 52 11.59 11.80 -11.39
CA VAL A 52 10.89 10.54 -11.08
C VAL A 52 11.25 10.03 -9.69
N ASP A 53 12.53 9.97 -9.32
CA ASP A 53 12.94 9.57 -7.97
C ASP A 53 13.96 10.55 -7.39
N GLY A 54 13.93 10.70 -6.07
CA GLY A 54 14.80 11.58 -5.31
C GLY A 54 14.20 12.94 -4.97
N HIS A 55 12.89 13.10 -4.95
CA HIS A 55 12.20 14.37 -4.67
C HIS A 55 12.67 15.06 -3.38
N ASN A 56 12.83 14.29 -2.29
CA ASN A 56 13.30 14.86 -1.01
C ASN A 56 14.77 15.30 -1.12
N ARG A 57 15.63 14.51 -1.77
CA ARG A 57 17.03 14.86 -2.01
C ARG A 57 17.14 16.10 -2.88
N TYR A 58 16.35 16.18 -3.96
CA TYR A 58 16.30 17.33 -4.85
C TYR A 58 15.93 18.61 -4.11
N GLY A 59 14.87 18.57 -3.30
CA GLY A 59 14.45 19.74 -2.51
C GLY A 59 15.52 20.22 -1.53
N ILE A 60 16.20 19.30 -0.86
CA ILE A 60 17.30 19.64 0.06
C ILE A 60 18.52 20.18 -0.71
N CYS A 61 18.90 19.54 -1.82
CA CYS A 61 20.01 20.02 -2.65
C CYS A 61 19.75 21.42 -3.20
N GLN A 62 18.52 21.70 -3.67
CA GLN A 62 18.16 23.05 -4.10
C GLN A 62 18.20 24.06 -2.95
N LYS A 63 17.67 23.72 -1.78
CA LYS A 63 17.69 24.60 -0.59
C LYS A 63 19.09 25.01 -0.17
N HIS A 64 20.05 24.11 -0.27
CA HIS A 64 21.43 24.32 0.20
C HIS A 64 22.46 24.53 -0.91
N GLY A 65 22.03 24.54 -2.19
CA GLY A 65 22.95 24.70 -3.32
C GLY A 65 23.94 23.53 -3.48
N LEU A 66 23.54 22.32 -3.05
CA LEU A 66 24.39 21.13 -3.13
C LEU A 66 24.39 20.57 -4.54
N PRO A 67 25.55 20.14 -5.06
CA PRO A 67 25.63 19.46 -6.35
C PRO A 67 24.96 18.07 -6.26
N PHE A 68 24.31 17.66 -7.34
CA PHE A 68 23.72 16.34 -7.46
C PHE A 68 23.92 15.79 -8.88
N GLN A 69 23.88 14.47 -9.02
CA GLN A 69 23.93 13.78 -10.29
C GLN A 69 22.52 13.39 -10.73
N THR A 70 22.32 13.30 -12.04
CA THR A 70 21.05 12.84 -12.63
C THR A 70 21.30 11.64 -13.54
N VAL A 71 20.32 10.75 -13.62
CA VAL A 71 20.35 9.59 -14.52
C VAL A 71 19.00 9.47 -15.24
N GLN A 72 19.08 9.26 -16.56
CA GLN A 72 17.91 8.93 -17.38
C GLN A 72 17.66 7.43 -17.34
N ASN A 73 16.41 7.01 -17.12
CA ASN A 73 16.07 5.60 -17.21
C ASN A 73 15.56 5.27 -18.64
N PRO A 74 16.31 4.48 -19.43
CA PRO A 74 15.96 4.19 -20.83
C PRO A 74 14.69 3.32 -20.97
N ARG A 75 14.17 2.76 -19.87
CA ARG A 75 12.93 1.96 -19.88
C ARG A 75 11.65 2.81 -19.92
N PHE A 76 11.76 4.12 -19.68
CA PHE A 76 10.60 5.01 -19.68
C PHE A 76 10.31 5.48 -21.11
N GLN A 77 9.30 4.90 -21.73
CA GLN A 77 8.79 5.28 -23.05
C GLN A 77 7.51 6.11 -22.95
N SER A 78 6.78 5.96 -21.86
CA SER A 78 5.54 6.68 -21.59
C SER A 78 5.43 7.07 -20.10
N ILE A 79 4.49 7.95 -19.79
CA ILE A 79 4.21 8.33 -18.40
C ILE A 79 3.69 7.14 -17.58
N GLU A 80 2.98 6.21 -18.23
CA GLU A 80 2.50 4.98 -17.60
C GLU A 80 3.68 4.09 -17.16
N ASP A 81 4.75 4.01 -17.95
CA ASP A 81 5.96 3.27 -17.55
C ASP A 81 6.60 3.88 -16.31
N VAL A 82 6.62 5.21 -16.24
CA VAL A 82 7.10 5.93 -15.05
C VAL A 82 6.25 5.60 -13.82
N HIS A 83 4.92 5.67 -13.96
CA HIS A 83 3.99 5.32 -12.88
C HIS A 83 4.17 3.87 -12.41
N LEU A 84 4.24 2.92 -13.34
CA LEU A 84 4.44 1.50 -13.03
C LEU A 84 5.77 1.26 -12.30
N TRP A 85 6.84 1.88 -12.78
CA TRP A 85 8.15 1.79 -12.14
C TRP A 85 8.16 2.37 -10.72
N MET A 86 7.57 3.54 -10.52
CA MET A 86 7.45 4.16 -9.20
C MET A 86 6.66 3.27 -8.23
N ILE A 87 5.53 2.74 -8.69
CA ILE A 87 4.71 1.82 -7.87
C ILE A 87 5.54 0.60 -7.45
N ASP A 88 6.28 -0.01 -8.37
CA ASP A 88 7.10 -1.19 -8.07
C ASP A 88 8.23 -0.87 -7.07
N GLN A 89 8.88 0.29 -7.21
CA GLN A 89 9.88 0.76 -6.26
C GLN A 89 9.27 0.94 -4.85
N HIS A 90 8.10 1.55 -4.75
CA HIS A 90 7.43 1.78 -3.47
C HIS A 90 6.90 0.49 -2.84
N LEU A 91 6.34 -0.44 -3.63
CA LEU A 91 5.92 -1.75 -3.14
C LEU A 91 7.08 -2.58 -2.56
N GLY A 92 8.29 -2.35 -3.04
CA GLY A 92 9.52 -2.97 -2.51
C GLY A 92 10.01 -2.39 -1.19
N ARG A 93 9.62 -1.17 -0.83
CA ARG A 93 10.09 -0.49 0.39
C ARG A 93 9.42 -1.05 1.64
N ARG A 94 10.20 -1.17 2.75
CA ARG A 94 9.68 -1.67 4.04
C ARG A 94 8.85 -0.64 4.80
N SER A 95 9.07 0.65 4.56
CA SER A 95 8.42 1.77 5.25
C SER A 95 6.99 2.04 4.78
N VAL A 96 6.55 1.45 3.67
CA VAL A 96 5.21 1.68 3.13
C VAL A 96 4.17 0.90 3.93
N SER A 97 3.12 1.61 4.40
CA SER A 97 2.03 1.00 5.17
C SER A 97 1.20 0.02 4.33
N ASP A 98 0.47 -0.89 5.00
CA ASP A 98 -0.40 -1.86 4.31
C ASP A 98 -1.47 -1.17 3.46
N PHE A 99 -2.03 -0.06 3.97
CA PHE A 99 -3.00 0.73 3.22
C PHE A 99 -2.40 1.29 1.93
N GLN A 100 -1.23 1.90 2.01
CA GLN A 100 -0.52 2.46 0.86
C GLN A 100 -0.13 1.40 -0.15
N ARG A 101 0.39 0.24 0.31
CA ARG A 101 0.67 -0.89 -0.58
C ARG A 101 -0.56 -1.33 -1.37
N GLY A 102 -1.72 -1.40 -0.70
CA GLY A 102 -2.97 -1.73 -1.36
C GLY A 102 -3.42 -0.69 -2.38
N VAL A 103 -3.31 0.60 -2.03
CA VAL A 103 -3.60 1.71 -2.96
C VAL A 103 -2.72 1.65 -4.20
N LEU A 104 -1.41 1.47 -4.02
CA LEU A 104 -0.45 1.36 -5.13
C LEU A 104 -0.74 0.15 -6.02
N ALA A 105 -1.06 -1.01 -5.43
CA ALA A 105 -1.41 -2.20 -6.18
C ALA A 105 -2.70 -2.01 -7.01
N LEU A 106 -3.71 -1.36 -6.45
CA LEU A 106 -4.95 -1.03 -7.17
C LEU A 106 -4.68 -0.04 -8.31
N ARG A 107 -3.85 0.97 -8.09
CA ARG A 107 -3.46 1.91 -9.15
C ARG A 107 -2.70 1.22 -10.28
N LYS A 108 -1.78 0.31 -9.94
CA LYS A 108 -1.08 -0.51 -10.94
C LYS A 108 -2.06 -1.29 -11.82
N ARG A 109 -3.06 -1.94 -11.21
CA ARG A 109 -4.09 -2.68 -11.95
C ARG A 109 -4.86 -1.76 -12.91
N GLU A 110 -5.21 -0.57 -12.45
CA GLU A 110 -5.95 0.41 -13.25
C GLU A 110 -5.13 0.84 -14.49
N ILE A 111 -3.86 1.18 -14.31
CA ILE A 111 -2.96 1.56 -15.41
C ILE A 111 -2.83 0.42 -16.42
N LEU A 112 -2.60 -0.81 -15.96
CA LEU A 112 -2.49 -1.97 -16.83
C LEU A 112 -3.81 -2.28 -17.58
N ALA A 113 -4.97 -2.08 -16.92
CA ALA A 113 -6.27 -2.25 -17.54
C ALA A 113 -6.51 -1.18 -18.63
N GLN A 114 -6.18 0.07 -18.37
CA GLN A 114 -6.30 1.16 -19.35
C GLN A 114 -5.38 0.91 -20.57
N ARG A 115 -4.14 0.48 -20.32
CA ARG A 115 -3.18 0.14 -21.38
C ARG A 115 -3.67 -1.02 -22.26
N SER A 116 -4.24 -2.07 -21.66
CA SER A 116 -4.79 -3.20 -22.42
C SER A 116 -5.99 -2.79 -23.31
N VAL A 117 -6.84 -1.89 -22.83
CA VAL A 117 -7.95 -1.34 -23.61
C VAL A 117 -7.45 -0.48 -24.76
N ALA A 118 -6.47 0.39 -24.53
CA ALA A 118 -5.88 1.24 -25.55
C ALA A 118 -5.21 0.40 -26.66
N GLN A 119 -4.49 -0.65 -26.30
CA GLN A 119 -3.87 -1.57 -27.26
C GLN A 119 -4.90 -2.34 -28.08
N ALA A 120 -5.99 -2.78 -27.45
CA ALA A 120 -7.07 -3.46 -28.17
C ALA A 120 -7.79 -2.54 -29.18
N SER A 121 -7.93 -1.25 -28.86
CA SER A 121 -8.55 -0.26 -29.74
C SER A 121 -7.66 0.10 -30.95
N THR A 122 -6.35 0.09 -30.79
CA THR A 122 -5.39 0.33 -31.90
C THR A 122 -5.25 -0.88 -32.83
N ALA A 123 -5.48 -2.10 -32.32
CA ALA A 123 -5.45 -3.33 -33.13
C ALA A 123 -6.73 -3.54 -33.95
N ALA A 124 -7.79 -2.77 -33.67
CA ALA A 124 -9.10 -2.90 -34.36
C ALA A 124 -9.33 -1.89 -35.51
N ALA A 125 -8.31 -1.12 -35.93
CA ALA A 125 -8.42 -0.28 -37.12
C ALA A 125 -8.22 -1.14 -38.38
N PRO A 126 -9.23 -1.25 -39.26
CA PRO A 126 -9.13 -2.04 -40.49
C PRO A 126 -8.51 -1.18 -41.60
N ASP A 127 -7.27 -1.44 -41.95
CA ASP A 127 -6.72 -1.15 -43.26
C ASP A 127 -5.59 -2.12 -43.56
N THR A 128 -5.88 -3.11 -44.38
CA THR A 128 -5.17 -3.51 -45.59
C THR A 128 -5.57 -4.92 -46.05
N GLU A 129 -5.66 -5.05 -47.34
CA GLU A 129 -6.08 -6.20 -48.18
C GLU A 129 -5.42 -7.56 -47.85
N PRO A 130 -6.03 -8.67 -48.31
CA PRO A 130 -5.60 -10.03 -47.98
C PRO A 130 -4.37 -10.42 -48.84
N ALA A 131 -3.23 -10.60 -48.19
CA ALA A 131 -2.13 -11.37 -48.76
C ALA A 131 -2.05 -12.71 -48.02
N GLU A 132 -2.34 -13.78 -48.77
CA GLU A 132 -2.09 -15.17 -48.42
C GLU A 132 -0.62 -15.34 -48.04
N GLU A 133 -0.35 -15.85 -46.83
CA GLU A 133 0.59 -16.94 -46.61
C GLU A 133 0.55 -17.39 -45.15
N THR A 134 0.32 -18.67 -45.02
CA THR A 134 0.27 -19.46 -43.79
C THR A 134 1.62 -19.53 -43.12
N VAL A 135 1.73 -18.88 -41.96
CA VAL A 135 2.73 -19.18 -40.90
C VAL A 135 1.95 -19.41 -39.61
N PRO A 136 2.24 -20.47 -38.83
CA PRO A 136 1.51 -20.71 -37.61
C PRO A 136 1.71 -19.50 -36.69
N ALA A 137 0.61 -18.85 -36.30
CA ALA A 137 0.57 -17.74 -35.40
C ALA A 137 1.27 -18.16 -34.09
N SER A 138 2.49 -17.67 -33.90
CA SER A 138 3.04 -17.57 -32.55
C SER A 138 2.03 -16.75 -31.73
N GLU A 139 1.51 -17.35 -30.66
CA GLU A 139 0.67 -16.64 -29.70
C GLU A 139 1.30 -15.27 -29.41
N PRO A 140 0.51 -14.18 -29.50
CA PRO A 140 1.03 -12.88 -29.12
C PRO A 140 1.58 -12.99 -27.69
N PRO A 141 2.72 -12.36 -27.38
CA PRO A 141 3.30 -12.40 -26.03
C PRO A 141 2.18 -12.04 -25.07
N ALA A 142 1.98 -12.86 -24.03
CA ALA A 142 0.83 -12.81 -23.11
C ALA A 142 0.55 -11.37 -22.74
N ALA A 143 -0.34 -10.74 -23.52
CA ALA A 143 -0.70 -9.35 -23.36
C ALA A 143 -1.10 -9.16 -21.92
N GLU A 144 -0.51 -8.18 -21.29
CA GLU A 144 -0.58 -7.80 -19.88
C GLU A 144 -2.04 -7.71 -19.42
N ARG A 145 -2.66 -8.88 -19.21
CA ARG A 145 -4.00 -8.91 -18.61
C ARG A 145 -3.89 -8.28 -17.23
N PRO A 146 -4.81 -7.38 -16.89
CA PRO A 146 -4.79 -6.76 -15.57
C PRO A 146 -4.74 -7.87 -14.51
N PRO A 147 -3.83 -7.78 -13.54
CA PRO A 147 -3.61 -8.83 -12.55
C PRO A 147 -4.89 -9.09 -11.75
N SER A 148 -5.16 -10.37 -11.46
CA SER A 148 -6.27 -10.77 -10.60
C SER A 148 -6.12 -10.17 -9.20
N ARG A 149 -7.24 -10.07 -8.45
CA ARG A 149 -7.19 -9.57 -7.06
C ARG A 149 -6.20 -10.36 -6.20
N GLU A 150 -6.09 -11.65 -6.41
CA GLU A 150 -5.15 -12.51 -5.68
C GLU A 150 -3.69 -12.25 -6.07
N ALA A 151 -3.43 -11.99 -7.34
CA ALA A 151 -2.11 -11.60 -7.81
C ALA A 151 -1.69 -10.24 -7.22
N LEU A 152 -2.62 -9.28 -7.18
CA LEU A 152 -2.42 -7.98 -6.53
C LEU A 152 -2.14 -8.12 -5.02
N ALA A 153 -2.93 -8.95 -4.35
CA ALA A 153 -2.75 -9.20 -2.92
C ALA A 153 -1.35 -9.77 -2.64
N ARG A 154 -0.92 -10.75 -3.43
CA ARG A 154 0.44 -11.31 -3.32
C ARG A 154 1.53 -10.27 -3.57
N GLN A 155 1.40 -9.45 -4.60
CA GLN A 155 2.37 -8.40 -4.92
C GLN A 155 2.45 -7.34 -3.82
N ALA A 156 1.32 -6.94 -3.25
CA ALA A 156 1.24 -5.99 -2.15
C ALA A 156 1.57 -6.61 -0.78
N LYS A 157 1.80 -7.92 -0.70
CA LYS A 157 1.96 -8.68 0.57
C LYS A 157 0.76 -8.48 1.52
N LEU A 158 -0.44 -8.47 0.95
CA LEU A 158 -1.71 -8.31 1.64
C LEU A 158 -2.61 -9.52 1.41
N SER A 159 -3.66 -9.67 2.23
CA SER A 159 -4.72 -10.62 1.94
C SER A 159 -5.70 -10.06 0.90
N GLY A 160 -6.37 -10.93 0.13
CA GLY A 160 -7.39 -10.52 -0.83
C GLY A 160 -8.53 -9.71 -0.18
N ASN A 161 -8.86 -10.02 1.08
CA ASN A 161 -9.84 -9.27 1.85
C ASN A 161 -9.37 -7.85 2.18
N GLN A 162 -8.10 -7.67 2.56
CA GLN A 162 -7.54 -6.33 2.79
C GLN A 162 -7.56 -5.48 1.51
N VAL A 163 -7.23 -6.05 0.36
CA VAL A 163 -7.31 -5.35 -0.93
C VAL A 163 -8.74 -4.91 -1.22
N ALA A 164 -9.75 -5.78 -0.97
CA ALA A 164 -11.15 -5.42 -1.15
C ALA A 164 -11.62 -4.29 -0.21
N LEU A 165 -11.16 -4.30 1.05
CA LEU A 165 -11.46 -3.24 1.99
C LEU A 165 -10.81 -1.90 1.59
N ILE A 166 -9.57 -1.94 1.11
CA ILE A 166 -8.86 -0.75 0.62
C ILE A 166 -9.55 -0.19 -0.62
N GLU A 167 -9.94 -1.05 -1.57
CA GLU A 167 -10.73 -0.64 -2.74
C GLU A 167 -12.05 0.03 -2.34
N LYS A 168 -12.73 -0.50 -1.32
CA LYS A 168 -13.95 0.09 -0.77
C LYS A 168 -13.69 1.48 -0.17
N ILE A 169 -12.62 1.61 0.63
CA ILE A 169 -12.25 2.90 1.23
C ILE A 169 -11.98 3.93 0.14
N GLN A 170 -11.21 3.59 -0.90
CA GLN A 170 -10.92 4.50 -2.00
C GLN A 170 -12.18 5.00 -2.75
N LYS A 171 -13.21 4.14 -2.85
CA LYS A 171 -14.44 4.47 -3.59
C LYS A 171 -15.48 5.22 -2.77
N GLN A 172 -15.50 5.02 -1.45
CA GLN A 172 -16.63 5.41 -0.61
C GLN A 172 -16.25 6.27 0.61
N ALA A 173 -14.96 6.36 0.95
CA ALA A 173 -14.55 7.10 2.13
C ALA A 173 -14.35 8.60 1.82
N ALA A 174 -14.77 9.45 2.75
CA ALA A 174 -14.46 10.85 2.73
C ALA A 174 -12.93 11.07 2.82
N PRO A 175 -12.38 12.15 2.22
CA PRO A 175 -10.94 12.45 2.22
C PRO A 175 -10.30 12.44 3.61
N GLU A 176 -11.01 12.90 4.62
CA GLU A 176 -10.55 12.96 6.02
C GLU A 176 -10.38 11.56 6.61
N VAL A 177 -11.27 10.62 6.27
CA VAL A 177 -11.17 9.21 6.69
C VAL A 177 -9.98 8.54 5.99
N VAL A 178 -9.77 8.82 4.71
CA VAL A 178 -8.59 8.33 3.97
C VAL A 178 -7.30 8.86 4.60
N ALA A 179 -7.25 10.15 4.96
CA ALA A 179 -6.11 10.76 5.64
C ALA A 179 -5.83 10.09 7.01
N ALA A 180 -6.89 9.78 7.78
CA ALA A 180 -6.78 9.10 9.07
C ALA A 180 -6.26 7.67 8.97
N VAL A 181 -6.58 6.94 7.89
CA VAL A 181 -6.00 5.61 7.63
C VAL A 181 -4.55 5.72 7.18
N ARG A 182 -4.25 6.67 6.30
CA ARG A 182 -2.90 6.92 5.78
C ARG A 182 -1.93 7.25 6.90
N SER A 183 -2.36 8.07 7.85
CA SER A 183 -1.57 8.42 9.05
C SER A 183 -1.56 7.34 10.14
N GLY A 184 -2.26 6.21 9.95
CA GLY A 184 -2.31 5.12 10.94
C GLY A 184 -3.19 5.39 12.17
N ILE A 185 -3.95 6.48 12.18
CA ILE A 185 -4.86 6.84 13.29
C ILE A 185 -5.96 5.78 13.47
N ILE A 186 -6.47 5.24 12.37
CA ILE A 186 -7.44 4.15 12.34
C ILE A 186 -6.98 3.00 11.45
N SER A 187 -7.43 1.79 11.76
CA SER A 187 -7.12 0.61 10.95
C SER A 187 -7.95 0.56 9.66
N ILE A 188 -7.47 -0.20 8.66
CA ILE A 188 -8.18 -0.45 7.39
C ILE A 188 -9.59 -0.97 7.65
N ASN A 189 -9.77 -1.90 8.60
CA ASN A 189 -11.08 -2.45 8.96
C ASN A 189 -12.02 -1.40 9.57
N ALA A 190 -11.48 -0.48 10.39
CA ALA A 190 -12.26 0.60 10.98
C ALA A 190 -12.71 1.60 9.91
N ALA A 191 -11.78 2.01 9.03
CA ALA A 191 -12.09 2.90 7.93
C ALA A 191 -13.12 2.31 6.95
N ALA A 192 -12.99 1.03 6.59
CA ALA A 192 -13.96 0.34 5.74
C ALA A 192 -15.35 0.20 6.38
N ALA A 193 -15.45 0.22 7.71
CA ALA A 193 -16.72 0.30 8.41
C ALA A 193 -17.31 1.72 8.32
N VAL A 194 -16.52 2.74 8.64
CA VAL A 194 -16.92 4.15 8.54
C VAL A 194 -17.30 4.54 7.11
N SER A 195 -16.58 4.08 6.09
CA SER A 195 -16.89 4.36 4.67
C SER A 195 -18.25 3.82 4.20
N SER A 196 -18.98 3.06 5.05
CA SER A 196 -20.35 2.65 4.75
C SER A 196 -21.41 3.65 5.21
N LEU A 197 -21.02 4.70 5.88
CA LEU A 197 -21.90 5.78 6.32
C LEU A 197 -22.01 6.85 5.23
N PRO A 198 -23.04 7.72 5.30
CA PRO A 198 -23.11 8.94 4.49
C PRO A 198 -21.83 9.80 4.66
N GLU A 199 -21.44 10.51 3.61
CA GLU A 199 -20.20 11.29 3.60
C GLU A 199 -20.14 12.35 4.71
N GLU A 200 -21.30 12.96 5.02
CA GLU A 200 -21.41 13.99 6.08
C GLU A 200 -21.05 13.38 7.46
N GLU A 201 -21.63 12.23 7.80
CA GLU A 201 -21.34 11.53 9.07
C GLU A 201 -19.87 11.10 9.15
N GLN A 202 -19.27 10.72 8.00
CA GLN A 202 -17.85 10.37 7.94
C GLN A 202 -16.97 11.57 8.27
N ARG A 203 -17.29 12.75 7.71
CA ARG A 203 -16.56 14.01 7.95
C ARG A 203 -16.70 14.46 9.39
N GLU A 204 -17.93 14.44 9.93
CA GLU A 204 -18.17 14.79 11.33
C GLU A 204 -17.37 13.92 12.28
N ALA A 205 -17.39 12.59 12.07
CA ALA A 205 -16.61 11.67 12.89
C ALA A 205 -15.10 11.90 12.77
N ALA A 206 -14.61 12.27 11.58
CA ALA A 206 -13.20 12.54 11.36
C ALA A 206 -12.76 13.86 12.02
N LEU A 207 -13.59 14.90 11.97
CA LEU A 207 -13.35 16.19 12.62
C LEU A 207 -13.42 16.11 14.15
N ALA A 208 -14.30 15.25 14.69
CA ALA A 208 -14.41 15.01 16.13
C ALA A 208 -13.20 14.26 16.70
N GLY A 209 -12.36 13.65 15.83
CA GLY A 209 -11.07 13.08 16.22
C GLY A 209 -11.02 11.56 16.28
N SER A 210 -9.82 11.06 16.65
CA SER A 210 -9.51 9.62 16.56
C SER A 210 -10.36 8.72 17.45
N LYS A 211 -10.82 9.21 18.59
CA LYS A 211 -11.69 8.45 19.51
C LYS A 211 -13.07 8.25 18.89
N GLU A 212 -13.67 9.34 18.42
CA GLU A 212 -15.01 9.29 17.81
C GLU A 212 -15.00 8.41 16.55
N LEU A 213 -14.01 8.56 15.68
CA LEU A 213 -13.85 7.68 14.52
C LEU A 213 -13.81 6.19 14.88
N LYS A 214 -13.12 5.82 15.97
CA LYS A 214 -13.03 4.44 16.43
C LYS A 214 -14.36 3.96 17.02
N GLU A 215 -15.09 4.83 17.73
CA GLU A 215 -16.42 4.52 18.30
C GLU A 215 -17.46 4.35 17.21
N VAL A 216 -17.50 5.25 16.24
CA VAL A 216 -18.35 5.14 15.05
C VAL A 216 -18.06 3.85 14.29
N ALA A 217 -16.78 3.53 14.04
CA ALA A 217 -16.40 2.28 13.40
C ALA A 217 -16.87 1.04 14.18
N LYS A 218 -16.81 1.10 15.51
CA LYS A 218 -17.31 0.02 16.39
C LYS A 218 -18.83 -0.10 16.27
N ARG A 219 -19.57 1.00 16.40
CA ARG A 219 -21.05 1.05 16.29
C ARG A 219 -21.52 0.48 14.95
N VAL A 220 -20.89 0.85 13.84
CA VAL A 220 -21.23 0.34 12.49
C VAL A 220 -20.97 -1.17 12.38
N ARG A 221 -19.86 -1.65 12.96
CA ARG A 221 -19.59 -3.10 12.96
C ARG A 221 -20.58 -3.88 13.83
N ASP A 222 -20.92 -3.35 14.98
CA ASP A 222 -21.87 -3.98 15.90
C ASP A 222 -23.28 -4.00 15.29
N ALA A 223 -23.70 -2.94 14.61
CA ALA A 223 -24.96 -2.89 13.85
C ALA A 223 -25.01 -3.89 12.69
N LYS A 224 -23.88 -4.14 12.01
CA LYS A 224 -23.78 -5.15 10.93
C LYS A 224 -23.65 -6.59 11.45
N ARG A 225 -23.34 -6.77 12.71
CA ARG A 225 -23.29 -8.07 13.35
C ARG A 225 -24.72 -8.50 13.62
N LYS A 226 -25.32 -9.31 12.69
CA LYS A 226 -26.62 -9.94 12.92
C LYS A 226 -26.63 -10.53 14.34
N PRO A 227 -27.73 -10.35 15.11
CA PRO A 227 -27.86 -11.07 16.34
C PRO A 227 -27.68 -12.56 16.03
N ARG A 228 -26.66 -13.17 16.58
CA ARG A 228 -26.55 -14.62 16.60
C ARG A 228 -27.67 -15.06 17.50
N GLU A 229 -28.80 -15.47 16.91
CA GLU A 229 -29.87 -16.15 17.67
C GLU A 229 -29.19 -17.21 18.51
N ALA A 230 -29.32 -17.03 19.83
CA ALA A 230 -28.92 -18.06 20.75
C ALA A 230 -29.75 -19.30 20.41
N PRO A 231 -29.17 -20.47 20.16
CA PRO A 231 -29.92 -21.66 19.92
C PRO A 231 -30.73 -21.93 21.20
N ALA A 232 -32.06 -21.88 21.08
CA ALA A 232 -32.98 -22.36 22.10
C ALA A 232 -32.57 -23.80 22.42
N LYS A 233 -32.35 -24.07 23.71
CA LYS A 233 -32.11 -25.42 24.21
C LYS A 233 -33.40 -26.20 24.08
N GLU A 234 -33.48 -27.06 23.08
CA GLU A 234 -34.36 -28.23 23.11
C GLU A 234 -33.51 -29.51 23.16
N PRO A 235 -33.92 -30.47 23.99
CA PRO A 235 -33.13 -31.69 24.19
C PRO A 235 -33.53 -32.74 23.15
N HIS A 236 -32.69 -33.00 22.17
CA HIS A 236 -32.80 -34.20 21.36
C HIS A 236 -31.48 -34.97 21.32
N THR A 237 -31.60 -36.15 21.83
CA THR A 237 -30.71 -37.31 21.75
C THR A 237 -30.31 -37.64 20.33
N SER A 238 -29.08 -38.12 20.23
CA SER A 238 -28.51 -39.12 19.33
C SER A 238 -27.44 -38.67 18.33
N SER A 239 -26.24 -39.18 18.63
CA SER A 239 -25.17 -39.73 17.79
C SER A 239 -24.19 -38.80 17.03
N PRO A 240 -22.92 -39.21 16.96
CA PRO A 240 -21.77 -38.33 16.81
C PRO A 240 -21.31 -38.20 15.36
N GLU A 241 -21.05 -37.00 14.92
CA GLU A 241 -20.18 -36.80 13.74
C GLU A 241 -18.99 -35.94 14.14
N SER A 242 -17.85 -36.54 13.92
CA SER A 242 -16.49 -36.10 14.12
C SER A 242 -16.17 -34.84 13.29
N GLY A 243 -15.86 -33.74 13.93
CA GLY A 243 -15.35 -32.53 13.25
C GLY A 243 -15.22 -31.28 14.10
N THR A 244 -15.83 -31.24 15.30
CA THR A 244 -15.82 -30.05 16.16
C THR A 244 -14.83 -30.09 17.31
N ASP A 245 -14.30 -31.25 17.65
CA ASP A 245 -13.35 -31.43 18.75
C ASP A 245 -11.94 -30.92 18.39
N ASP A 246 -11.49 -31.12 17.17
CA ASP A 246 -10.17 -30.64 16.69
C ASP A 246 -10.01 -29.13 16.79
N ALA A 247 -11.03 -28.36 16.43
CA ALA A 247 -10.99 -26.91 16.50
C ALA A 247 -11.04 -26.37 17.95
N ALA A 248 -11.76 -27.07 18.84
CA ALA A 248 -11.80 -26.70 20.25
C ALA A 248 -10.48 -27.05 20.96
N GLU A 249 -9.86 -28.17 20.64
CA GLU A 249 -8.55 -28.56 21.14
C GLU A 249 -7.45 -27.63 20.64
N GLU A 250 -7.49 -27.24 19.37
CA GLU A 250 -6.54 -26.29 18.81
C GLU A 250 -6.65 -24.90 19.49
N VAL A 251 -7.84 -24.42 19.78
CA VAL A 251 -8.04 -23.18 20.53
C VAL A 251 -7.47 -23.27 21.95
N VAL A 252 -7.64 -24.40 22.62
CA VAL A 252 -7.07 -24.63 23.96
C VAL A 252 -5.54 -24.69 23.91
N ARG A 253 -4.99 -25.35 22.91
CA ARG A 253 -3.55 -25.42 22.65
C ARG A 253 -2.94 -24.04 22.39
N LEU A 254 -3.54 -23.24 21.50
CA LEU A 254 -3.10 -21.89 21.20
C LEU A 254 -3.18 -20.96 22.40
N ARG A 255 -4.25 -21.07 23.23
CA ARG A 255 -4.33 -20.30 24.48
C ARG A 255 -3.22 -20.62 25.46
N ARG A 256 -2.86 -21.90 25.60
CA ARG A 256 -1.71 -22.32 26.44
C ARG A 256 -0.41 -21.75 25.91
N GLN A 257 -0.20 -21.79 24.60
CA GLN A 257 1.00 -21.24 23.97
C GLN A 257 1.11 -19.73 24.15
N VAL A 258 0.01 -19.00 24.03
CA VAL A 258 -0.05 -17.55 24.33
C VAL A 258 0.30 -17.26 25.79
N ALA A 259 -0.20 -18.05 26.74
CA ALA A 259 0.11 -17.87 28.16
C ALA A 259 1.61 -18.06 28.46
N VAL A 260 2.21 -19.12 27.88
CA VAL A 260 3.65 -19.37 28.03
C VAL A 260 4.49 -18.23 27.44
N LEU A 261 4.15 -17.77 26.24
CA LEU A 261 4.87 -16.66 25.60
C LEU A 261 4.69 -15.34 26.38
N GLN A 262 3.57 -15.13 27.06
CA GLN A 262 3.35 -13.95 27.92
C GLN A 262 4.23 -14.00 29.18
N GLU A 263 4.35 -15.17 29.80
CA GLU A 263 5.25 -15.37 30.94
C GLU A 263 6.72 -15.16 30.56
N GLU A 264 7.15 -15.72 29.42
CA GLU A 264 8.50 -15.56 28.90
C GLU A 264 8.81 -14.09 28.59
N ASN A 265 7.86 -13.36 27.98
CA ASN A 265 7.99 -11.93 27.73
C ASN A 265 8.08 -11.12 29.04
N ALA A 266 7.33 -11.51 30.06
CA ALA A 266 7.41 -10.84 31.37
C ALA A 266 8.76 -11.09 32.04
N ALA A 267 9.29 -12.30 31.96
CA ALA A 267 10.60 -12.66 32.49
C ALA A 267 11.72 -11.88 31.77
N LEU A 268 11.71 -11.86 30.44
CA LEU A 268 12.69 -11.12 29.65
C LEU A 268 12.65 -9.60 29.90
N ARG A 269 11.46 -9.04 30.10
CA ARG A 269 11.33 -7.61 30.46
C ARG A 269 11.92 -7.29 31.83
N LYS A 270 11.76 -8.21 32.78
CA LYS A 270 12.34 -8.08 34.10
C LYS A 270 13.88 -8.16 34.04
N GLU A 271 14.41 -9.16 33.33
CA GLU A 271 15.85 -9.30 33.13
C GLU A 271 16.48 -8.08 32.45
N LEU A 272 15.78 -7.52 31.45
CA LEU A 272 16.20 -6.32 30.75
C LEU A 272 16.20 -5.07 31.68
N ALA A 273 15.21 -5.01 32.58
CA ALA A 273 15.17 -3.94 33.61
C ALA A 273 16.32 -4.08 34.62
N ASP A 274 16.60 -5.32 35.05
CA ASP A 274 17.69 -5.61 35.99
C ASP A 274 19.07 -5.31 35.36
N LEU A 275 19.29 -5.69 34.10
CA LEU A 275 20.51 -5.35 33.37
C LEU A 275 20.70 -3.84 33.16
N ARG A 276 19.62 -3.11 32.90
CA ARG A 276 19.65 -1.65 32.79
C ARG A 276 20.00 -0.97 34.14
N ALA A 277 19.50 -1.52 35.25
CA ALA A 277 19.81 -1.03 36.57
C ALA A 277 21.28 -1.28 36.98
N LEU A 278 21.92 -2.34 36.44
CA LEU A 278 23.33 -2.65 36.67
C LEU A 278 24.28 -1.81 35.78
N SER A 279 23.75 -1.23 34.68
CA SER A 279 24.53 -0.43 33.72
C SER A 279 24.43 1.11 33.97
N ALA A 280 23.62 1.51 34.93
CA ALA A 280 23.47 2.90 35.38
C ALA A 280 24.24 3.16 36.67
#